data_93507316a37372dbdc304bf46d7029dd
#
_entry.id   93507316a37372dbdc304bf46d7029dd
#
_cell.length_a   1.000
_cell.length_b   1.000
_cell.length_c   1.000
_cell.angle_alpha   90.00
_cell.angle_beta   90.00
_cell.angle_gamma   90.00
#
_symmetry.space_group_name_H-M   'P 1'
#
loop_
_entity.id
_entity.type
_entity.pdbx_description
1 polymer ?
#
loop_
_entity_poly.entity_id
_entity_poly.type
_entity_poly.pdbx_seq_one_letter_code
_entity_poly.pdbx_strand_id
1 'polypeptide(L)'
;MTDYFNRYRVQRREETQTVELDENGRAKYTPEFIKELAKDEVFVFGSNLRGMHGGGAAATAYRCFGAVWGQGVGLQGQSYAIPTMQGEVKTVKPYVDEFIEFAKNHPELRFLVTKIGCGIAGFREEQIAPLFTEAVDVKNIILPREFVEIIENI
;
A
#
# COMPACT_ATOMS: atom_id res chain seq x y z
N MET A 1 -2.26 -30.73 -13.80
CA MET A 1 -1.83 -29.96 -14.98
C MET A 1 -2.30 -28.51 -14.92
N THR A 2 -3.58 -28.28 -14.64
CA THR A 2 -4.11 -26.91 -14.49
C THR A 2 -3.42 -26.15 -13.36
N ASP A 3 -3.20 -26.83 -12.23
CA ASP A 3 -2.49 -26.24 -11.10
C ASP A 3 -1.04 -25.94 -11.41
N TYR A 4 -0.40 -26.77 -12.24
CA TYR A 4 0.97 -26.54 -12.71
C TYR A 4 1.05 -25.25 -13.52
N PHE A 5 0.12 -25.03 -14.47
CA PHE A 5 0.10 -23.82 -15.29
C PHE A 5 -0.21 -22.58 -14.48
N ASN A 6 -1.14 -22.66 -13.57
CA ASN A 6 -1.47 -21.52 -12.69
C ASN A 6 -0.32 -21.17 -11.77
N ARG A 7 0.33 -22.17 -11.20
CA ARG A 7 1.49 -22.02 -10.35
C ARG A 7 2.67 -21.40 -11.14
N TYR A 8 2.86 -21.87 -12.37
CA TYR A 8 3.90 -21.34 -13.25
C TYR A 8 3.64 -19.89 -13.64
N ARG A 9 2.39 -19.51 -13.91
CA ARG A 9 2.03 -18.12 -14.21
C ARG A 9 2.30 -17.19 -13.02
N VAL A 10 1.92 -17.60 -11.84
CA VAL A 10 2.14 -16.82 -10.62
C VAL A 10 3.64 -16.67 -10.39
N GLN A 11 4.38 -17.75 -10.49
CA GLN A 11 5.82 -17.75 -10.31
C GLN A 11 6.53 -16.86 -11.34
N ARG A 12 6.10 -16.91 -12.61
CA ARG A 12 6.65 -16.03 -13.65
C ARG A 12 6.40 -14.56 -13.38
N ARG A 13 5.21 -14.20 -12.90
CA ARG A 13 4.91 -12.83 -12.52
C ARG A 13 5.83 -12.34 -11.41
N GLU A 14 6.08 -13.19 -10.43
CA GLU A 14 6.98 -12.89 -9.33
C GLU A 14 8.42 -12.75 -9.79
N GLU A 15 8.87 -13.66 -10.66
CA GLU A 15 10.22 -13.64 -11.22
C GLU A 15 10.48 -12.43 -12.10
N THR A 16 9.45 -11.94 -12.80
CA THR A 16 9.58 -10.75 -13.64
C THR A 16 9.42 -9.45 -12.87
N GLN A 17 9.04 -9.52 -11.59
CA GLN A 17 8.95 -8.34 -10.74
C GLN A 17 10.35 -7.78 -10.49
N THR A 18 10.62 -6.61 -11.05
CA THR A 18 11.88 -5.93 -10.83
C THR A 18 11.85 -5.27 -9.46
N VAL A 19 12.75 -5.69 -8.59
CA VAL A 19 12.86 -5.12 -7.24
C VAL A 19 14.19 -4.38 -7.14
N GLU A 20 14.12 -3.05 -7.05
CA GLU A 20 15.27 -2.25 -6.72
C GLU A 20 15.46 -2.26 -5.20
N LEU A 21 16.69 -2.44 -4.77
CA LEU A 21 17.03 -2.49 -3.35
C LEU A 21 17.67 -1.16 -2.91
N ASP A 22 17.40 -0.80 -1.67
CA ASP A 22 18.06 0.33 -1.02
C ASP A 22 19.46 -0.09 -0.52
N GLU A 23 20.16 0.83 0.13
CA GLU A 23 21.51 0.58 0.67
C GLU A 23 21.55 -0.52 1.72
N ASN A 24 20.41 -0.86 2.33
CA ASN A 24 20.30 -1.90 3.34
C ASN A 24 19.81 -3.23 2.77
N GLY A 25 19.68 -3.34 1.44
CA GLY A 25 19.23 -4.56 0.78
C GLY A 25 17.72 -4.80 0.86
N ARG A 26 16.94 -3.79 1.20
CA ARG A 26 15.48 -3.87 1.27
C ARG A 26 14.85 -3.19 0.05
N ALA A 27 13.60 -3.52 -0.26
CA ALA A 27 12.91 -2.96 -1.40
C ALA A 27 12.83 -1.42 -1.29
N LYS A 28 13.31 -0.73 -2.32
CA LYS A 28 13.29 0.73 -2.42
C LYS A 28 11.87 1.25 -2.72
N TYR A 29 11.10 0.47 -3.46
CA TYR A 29 9.71 0.76 -3.82
C TYR A 29 8.82 -0.37 -3.35
N THR A 30 7.54 -0.08 -3.14
CA THR A 30 6.58 -1.13 -2.78
C THR A 30 6.50 -2.16 -3.90
N PRO A 31 6.77 -3.45 -3.62
CA PRO A 31 6.60 -4.50 -4.61
C PRO A 31 5.15 -4.59 -5.08
N GLU A 32 4.94 -4.95 -6.33
CA GLU A 32 3.61 -5.10 -6.89
C GLU A 32 2.81 -6.21 -6.20
N PHE A 33 3.50 -7.30 -5.85
CA PHE A 33 2.89 -8.45 -5.19
C PHE A 33 3.56 -8.67 -3.85
N ILE A 34 2.80 -8.54 -2.77
CA ILE A 34 3.28 -8.74 -1.40
C ILE A 34 2.59 -9.98 -0.84
N LYS A 35 3.37 -11.03 -0.59
CA LYS A 35 2.88 -12.27 0.01
C LYS A 35 3.18 -12.36 1.49
N GLU A 36 4.30 -11.80 1.90
CA GLU A 36 4.82 -11.87 3.25
C GLU A 36 5.33 -10.52 3.68
N LEU A 37 5.32 -10.28 4.96
CA LEU A 37 5.86 -9.07 5.57
C LEU A 37 6.92 -9.47 6.60
N ALA A 38 8.01 -8.70 6.67
CA ALA A 38 8.93 -8.78 7.79
C ALA A 38 8.21 -8.25 9.04
N LYS A 39 8.75 -8.55 10.23
CA LYS A 39 8.11 -8.20 11.50
C LYS A 39 7.84 -6.70 11.67
N ASP A 40 8.71 -5.87 11.09
CA ASP A 40 8.62 -4.42 11.18
C ASP A 40 7.80 -3.80 10.05
N GLU A 41 7.35 -4.60 9.07
CA GLU A 41 6.64 -4.10 7.92
C GLU A 41 5.13 -4.03 8.13
N VAL A 42 4.52 -2.98 7.59
CA VAL A 42 3.08 -2.73 7.65
C VAL A 42 2.55 -2.56 6.24
N PHE A 43 1.50 -3.28 5.93
CA PHE A 43 0.82 -3.27 4.62
C PHE A 43 -0.20 -2.13 4.61
N VAL A 44 0.05 -1.07 3.85
CA VAL A 44 -0.86 0.09 3.76
C VAL A 44 -1.79 -0.09 2.58
N PHE A 45 -3.08 -0.08 2.85
CA PHE A 45 -4.10 -0.42 1.86
C PHE A 45 -5.25 0.57 1.83
N GLY A 46 -5.91 0.64 0.67
CA GLY A 46 -7.13 1.43 0.50
C GLY A 46 -8.33 0.71 1.11
N SER A 47 -9.08 1.43 1.93
CA SER A 47 -10.25 0.90 2.64
C SER A 47 -11.48 1.78 2.38
N ASN A 48 -12.52 1.54 3.16
CA ASN A 48 -13.70 2.40 3.24
C ASN A 48 -13.97 2.70 4.72
N LEU A 49 -14.72 3.76 4.97
CA LEU A 49 -14.98 4.23 6.34
C LEU A 49 -15.68 3.19 7.22
N ARG A 50 -16.43 2.28 6.63
CA ARG A 50 -17.11 1.20 7.37
C ARG A 50 -16.17 0.03 7.69
N GLY A 51 -14.98 0.01 7.09
CA GLY A 51 -14.02 -1.07 7.30
C GLY A 51 -14.47 -2.41 6.71
N MET A 52 -15.23 -2.36 5.64
CA MET A 52 -15.67 -3.58 4.94
C MET A 52 -14.57 -4.01 3.96
N HIS A 53 -13.72 -4.93 4.41
CA HIS A 53 -12.53 -5.35 3.67
C HIS A 53 -12.84 -6.52 2.73
N GLY A 54 -13.77 -6.30 1.80
CA GLY A 54 -14.31 -7.36 0.96
C GLY A 54 -13.59 -7.65 -0.35
N GLY A 55 -12.72 -6.77 -0.82
CA GLY A 55 -12.06 -6.94 -2.11
C GLY A 55 -10.70 -6.28 -2.23
N GLY A 56 -9.94 -6.66 -3.25
CA GLY A 56 -8.64 -6.10 -3.56
C GLY A 56 -7.62 -6.20 -2.44
N ALA A 57 -6.82 -5.16 -2.26
CA ALA A 57 -5.80 -5.11 -1.22
C ALA A 57 -6.41 -5.19 0.19
N ALA A 58 -7.61 -4.66 0.40
CA ALA A 58 -8.30 -4.75 1.67
C ALA A 58 -8.60 -6.20 2.06
N ALA A 59 -9.04 -7.02 1.10
CA ALA A 59 -9.28 -8.44 1.34
C ALA A 59 -7.97 -9.17 1.67
N THR A 60 -6.88 -8.84 0.99
CA THR A 60 -5.55 -9.38 1.29
C THR A 60 -5.11 -9.01 2.71
N ALA A 61 -5.28 -7.74 3.08
CA ALA A 61 -4.95 -7.26 4.42
C ALA A 61 -5.76 -8.01 5.49
N TYR A 62 -7.04 -8.21 5.23
CA TYR A 62 -7.93 -8.92 6.16
C TYR A 62 -7.54 -10.40 6.33
N ARG A 63 -7.24 -11.07 5.22
CA ARG A 63 -6.91 -12.50 5.25
C ARG A 63 -5.49 -12.79 5.73
N CYS A 64 -4.53 -11.90 5.45
CA CYS A 64 -3.11 -12.21 5.62
C CYS A 64 -2.39 -11.33 6.63
N PHE A 65 -2.82 -10.10 6.83
CA PHE A 65 -2.02 -9.10 7.56
C PHE A 65 -2.75 -8.46 8.74
N GLY A 66 -3.77 -9.11 9.24
CA GLY A 66 -4.41 -8.72 10.50
C GLY A 66 -5.34 -7.52 10.45
N ALA A 67 -5.78 -7.10 9.26
CA ALA A 67 -6.78 -6.04 9.17
C ALA A 67 -8.08 -6.49 9.84
N VAL A 68 -8.74 -5.55 10.49
CA VAL A 68 -9.93 -5.81 11.31
C VAL A 68 -11.19 -5.41 10.54
N TRP A 69 -12.11 -6.35 10.39
CA TRP A 69 -13.41 -6.05 9.80
C TRP A 69 -14.13 -5.03 10.65
N GLY A 70 -14.59 -3.95 10.04
CA GLY A 70 -15.26 -2.85 10.71
C GLY A 70 -14.35 -1.68 11.06
N GLN A 71 -13.03 -1.81 10.88
CA GLN A 71 -12.09 -0.72 11.10
C GLN A 71 -11.59 -0.18 9.76
N GLY A 72 -12.04 1.02 9.39
CA GLY A 72 -11.73 1.63 8.10
C GLY A 72 -10.52 2.55 8.09
N VAL A 73 -9.95 2.88 9.25
CA VAL A 73 -8.86 3.84 9.38
C VAL A 73 -7.81 3.35 10.37
N GLY A 74 -6.55 3.52 10.00
CA GLY A 74 -5.45 3.37 10.93
C GLY A 74 -4.86 1.99 11.06
N LEU A 75 -3.93 1.87 12.02
CA LEU A 75 -3.17 0.65 12.25
C LEU A 75 -4.06 -0.47 12.80
N GLN A 76 -3.93 -1.65 12.21
CA GLN A 76 -4.67 -2.84 12.59
C GLN A 76 -3.86 -4.07 12.18
N GLY A 77 -3.33 -4.80 13.18
CA GLY A 77 -2.39 -5.89 12.93
C GLY A 77 -1.12 -5.36 12.24
N GLN A 78 -0.70 -6.03 11.17
CA GLN A 78 0.40 -5.57 10.32
C GLN A 78 -0.13 -4.79 9.10
N SER A 79 -1.26 -4.12 9.25
CA SER A 79 -1.88 -3.33 8.18
C SER A 79 -2.20 -1.92 8.67
N TYR A 80 -2.31 -1.00 7.72
CA TYR A 80 -2.77 0.36 7.98
C TYR A 80 -3.80 0.74 6.91
N ALA A 81 -5.00 1.11 7.34
CA ALA A 81 -6.11 1.41 6.44
C ALA A 81 -6.22 2.90 6.15
N ILE A 82 -6.32 3.25 4.87
CA ILE A 82 -6.59 4.61 4.41
C ILE A 82 -7.90 4.58 3.62
N PRO A 83 -8.98 5.20 4.11
CA PRO A 83 -10.26 5.15 3.41
C PRO A 83 -10.23 5.98 2.12
N THR A 84 -10.76 5.40 1.04
CA THR A 84 -10.70 5.97 -0.31
C THR A 84 -12.06 6.02 -1.01
N MET A 85 -13.14 5.65 -0.32
CA MET A 85 -14.46 5.45 -0.95
C MET A 85 -15.50 6.50 -0.53
N GLN A 86 -15.06 7.66 -0.06
CA GLN A 86 -15.95 8.69 0.48
C GLN A 86 -16.19 9.90 -0.46
N GLY A 87 -15.89 9.74 -1.75
CA GLY A 87 -16.16 10.76 -2.74
C GLY A 87 -14.92 11.18 -3.54
N GLU A 88 -14.73 12.48 -3.71
CA GLU A 88 -13.64 13.03 -4.51
C GLU A 88 -12.26 12.76 -3.89
N VAL A 89 -11.22 12.87 -4.71
CA VAL A 89 -9.85 12.61 -4.27
C VAL A 89 -9.43 13.48 -3.08
N LYS A 90 -9.92 14.71 -3.01
CA LYS A 90 -9.62 15.59 -1.87
C LYS A 90 -10.08 15.04 -0.52
N THR A 91 -11.06 14.12 -0.51
CA THR A 91 -11.54 13.50 0.72
C THR A 91 -10.56 12.48 1.27
N VAL A 92 -9.62 12.01 0.45
CA VAL A 92 -8.59 11.05 0.84
C VAL A 92 -7.41 11.74 1.51
N LYS A 93 -7.13 12.99 1.13
CA LYS A 93 -5.94 13.71 1.59
C LYS A 93 -5.80 13.79 3.11
N PRO A 94 -6.83 14.14 3.90
CA PRO A 94 -6.67 14.18 5.36
C PRO A 94 -6.20 12.85 5.96
N TYR A 95 -6.66 11.73 5.40
CA TYR A 95 -6.27 10.40 5.88
C TYR A 95 -4.86 10.02 5.45
N VAL A 96 -4.42 10.49 4.29
CA VAL A 96 -3.02 10.33 3.87
C VAL A 96 -2.11 11.15 4.78
N ASP A 97 -2.49 12.40 5.08
CA ASP A 97 -1.72 13.26 5.97
C ASP A 97 -1.60 12.67 7.38
N GLU A 98 -2.69 12.11 7.89
CA GLU A 98 -2.72 11.41 9.17
C GLU A 98 -1.78 10.20 9.15
N PHE A 99 -1.80 9.43 8.06
CA PHE A 99 -0.90 8.30 7.88
C PHE A 99 0.56 8.74 7.88
N ILE A 100 0.91 9.79 7.14
CA ILE A 100 2.29 10.29 7.06
C ILE A 100 2.78 10.70 8.46
N GLU A 101 1.95 11.39 9.21
CA GLU A 101 2.28 11.79 10.57
C GLU A 101 2.45 10.60 11.50
N PHE A 102 1.57 9.61 11.36
CA PHE A 102 1.68 8.35 12.10
C PHE A 102 3.01 7.66 11.82
N ALA A 103 3.38 7.56 10.55
CA ALA A 103 4.63 6.91 10.14
C ALA A 103 5.86 7.64 10.72
N LYS A 104 5.86 8.96 10.70
CA LYS A 104 6.95 9.75 11.29
C LYS A 104 7.13 9.46 12.77
N ASN A 105 6.04 9.18 13.48
CA ASN A 105 6.07 8.90 14.92
C ASN A 105 6.36 7.43 15.24
N HIS A 106 6.52 6.58 14.21
CA HIS A 106 6.79 5.15 14.37
C HIS A 106 7.98 4.73 13.50
N PRO A 107 9.18 5.26 13.78
CA PRO A 107 10.35 4.94 12.94
C PRO A 107 10.79 3.49 13.04
N GLU A 108 10.32 2.75 14.03
CA GLU A 108 10.57 1.31 14.19
C GLU A 108 9.78 0.47 13.19
N LEU A 109 8.77 1.03 12.55
CA LEU A 109 7.95 0.35 11.54
C LEU A 109 8.33 0.83 10.14
N ARG A 110 8.09 -0.04 9.16
CA ARG A 110 8.33 0.23 7.74
C ARG A 110 7.01 0.04 7.00
N PHE A 111 6.51 1.10 6.41
CA PHE A 111 5.19 1.12 5.79
C PHE A 111 5.30 0.91 4.28
N LEU A 112 4.75 -0.20 3.79
CA LEU A 112 4.70 -0.50 2.36
C LEU A 112 3.36 -0.02 1.80
N VAL A 113 3.38 1.13 1.15
CA VAL A 113 2.16 1.74 0.59
C VAL A 113 1.82 1.08 -0.74
N THR A 114 0.64 0.48 -0.82
CA THR A 114 0.10 -0.03 -2.09
C THR A 114 -0.51 1.11 -2.89
N LYS A 115 -0.96 0.84 -4.11
CA LYS A 115 -1.63 1.83 -4.97
C LYS A 115 -3.06 2.09 -4.47
N ILE A 116 -3.18 2.65 -3.28
CA ILE A 116 -4.46 2.92 -2.65
C ILE A 116 -5.36 3.75 -3.58
N GLY A 117 -6.66 3.45 -3.57
CA GLY A 117 -7.64 4.20 -4.35
C GLY A 117 -7.61 3.92 -5.85
N CYS A 118 -6.62 3.19 -6.36
CA CYS A 118 -6.46 2.96 -7.80
C CYS A 118 -7.12 1.66 -8.29
N GLY A 119 -7.72 0.90 -7.38
CA GLY A 119 -8.49 -0.29 -7.71
C GLY A 119 -9.99 -0.02 -7.70
N ILE A 120 -10.68 -0.58 -6.72
CA ILE A 120 -12.15 -0.49 -6.61
C ILE A 120 -12.65 0.97 -6.54
N ALA A 121 -11.93 1.85 -5.85
CA ALA A 121 -12.31 3.26 -5.75
C ALA A 121 -12.23 4.02 -7.09
N GLY A 122 -11.46 3.49 -8.05
CA GLY A 122 -11.46 4.00 -9.42
C GLY A 122 -10.65 5.26 -9.68
N PHE A 123 -9.81 5.69 -8.74
CA PHE A 123 -8.92 6.84 -8.98
C PHE A 123 -7.75 6.43 -9.87
N ARG A 124 -7.20 7.40 -10.58
CA ARG A 124 -5.96 7.21 -11.35
C ARG A 124 -4.76 7.46 -10.45
N GLU A 125 -3.64 6.88 -10.82
CA GLU A 125 -2.38 7.07 -10.09
C GLU A 125 -2.01 8.55 -10.02
N GLU A 126 -2.25 9.30 -11.10
CA GLU A 126 -1.98 10.74 -11.16
C GLU A 126 -2.82 11.56 -10.17
N GLN A 127 -3.94 11.02 -9.73
CA GLN A 127 -4.80 11.67 -8.73
C GLN A 127 -4.36 11.37 -7.30
N ILE A 128 -3.90 10.15 -7.06
CA ILE A 128 -3.53 9.68 -5.71
C ILE A 128 -2.08 9.99 -5.37
N ALA A 129 -1.14 9.76 -6.30
CA ALA A 129 0.29 9.94 -6.03
C ALA A 129 0.63 11.31 -5.43
N PRO A 130 0.09 12.43 -5.94
CA PRO A 130 0.41 13.75 -5.37
C PRO A 130 0.05 13.92 -3.90
N LEU A 131 -0.90 13.14 -3.38
CA LEU A 131 -1.26 13.17 -1.96
C LEU A 131 -0.11 12.71 -1.07
N PHE A 132 0.83 11.93 -1.62
CA PHE A 132 1.98 11.38 -0.92
C PHE A 132 3.26 12.16 -1.13
N THR A 133 3.19 13.38 -1.66
CA THR A 133 4.39 14.18 -1.96
C THR A 133 5.31 14.31 -0.73
N GLU A 134 4.76 14.57 0.45
CA GLU A 134 5.55 14.68 1.66
C GLU A 134 6.16 13.36 2.13
N ALA A 135 5.58 12.24 1.69
CA ALA A 135 6.04 10.91 2.10
C ALA A 135 7.36 10.51 1.43
N VAL A 136 7.72 11.13 0.30
CA VAL A 136 8.94 10.78 -0.44
C VAL A 136 10.20 10.91 0.42
N ASP A 137 10.23 11.89 1.30
CA ASP A 137 11.38 12.13 2.18
C ASP A 137 11.28 11.45 3.55
N VAL A 138 10.23 10.68 3.78
CA VAL A 138 10.05 9.93 5.03
C VAL A 138 10.64 8.53 4.86
N LYS A 139 11.75 8.26 5.52
CA LYS A 139 12.58 7.05 5.30
C LYS A 139 11.84 5.73 5.48
N ASN A 140 10.89 5.67 6.39
CA ASN A 140 10.15 4.44 6.70
C ASN A 140 8.83 4.32 5.94
N ILE A 141 8.55 5.20 4.99
CA ILE A 141 7.43 5.07 4.06
C ILE A 141 7.98 4.65 2.70
N ILE A 142 7.52 3.50 2.22
CA ILE A 142 7.89 2.96 0.92
C ILE A 142 6.70 3.13 -0.01
N LEU A 143 6.92 3.76 -1.15
CA LEU A 143 5.86 4.06 -2.12
C LEU A 143 6.00 3.18 -3.36
N PRO A 144 4.91 2.97 -4.11
CA PRO A 144 5.01 2.37 -5.44
C PRO A 144 5.93 3.23 -6.33
N ARG A 145 6.72 2.57 -7.19
CA ARG A 145 7.60 3.27 -8.13
C ARG A 145 6.84 4.33 -8.93
N GLU A 146 5.67 3.97 -9.43
CA GLU A 146 4.84 4.84 -10.27
C GLU A 146 4.40 6.10 -9.53
N PHE A 147 4.14 5.98 -8.22
CA PHE A 147 3.82 7.15 -7.40
C PHE A 147 5.02 8.09 -7.30
N VAL A 148 6.20 7.55 -7.06
CA VAL A 148 7.43 8.36 -6.95
C VAL A 148 7.71 9.07 -8.27
N GLU A 149 7.59 8.36 -9.39
CA GLU A 149 7.79 8.93 -10.73
C GLU A 149 6.83 10.09 -11.00
N ILE A 150 5.56 9.94 -10.64
CA ILE A 150 4.57 11.01 -10.80
C ILE A 150 4.93 12.21 -9.92
N ILE A 151 5.28 11.98 -8.66
CA ILE A 151 5.63 13.03 -7.72
C ILE A 151 6.87 13.81 -8.19
N GLU A 152 7.90 13.10 -8.66
CA GLU A 152 9.14 13.71 -9.14
C GLU A 152 8.97 14.54 -10.41
N ASN A 153 7.91 14.30 -11.18
CA ASN A 153 7.61 15.01 -12.41
C ASN A 153 6.58 16.14 -12.28
N ILE A 154 6.19 16.48 -11.06
CA ILE A 154 5.27 17.58 -10.80
C ILE A 154 5.94 18.94 -11.03
#